data_7097756958e07253558d5308275b5dcd
#
_entry.id   7097756958e07253558d5308275b5dcd
#
_cell.length_a   1.000
_cell.length_b   1.000
_cell.length_c   1.000
_cell.angle_alpha   90.00
_cell.angle_beta   90.00
_cell.angle_gamma   90.00
#
_symmetry.space_group_name_H-M   'P 1'
#
loop_
_entity.id
_entity.type
_entity.pdbx_description
1 polymer ?
#
loop_
_entity_poly.entity_id
_entity_poly.type
_entity_poly.pdbx_seq_one_letter_code
_entity_poly.pdbx_strand_id
1 'polypeptide(L)'
;GTGSAGTVGHGLSAKCDMVIIKTLDSINNWIVQLPQLGDNARMLLDNTSAKSDDSTTAQAGNATVFGIGADNSVAKSGDSFIAYCFTSISGFSKIGSYTGNGSTNGPIVTTGFQPDWIMIKRTDAAGTNWNIMDSLRGNSDYLLAANTNAAEVTNETPLNTTSTGFEITEASDYINASGGTYIYMAFKENPVQYAIPSGEMGYLVAAGGGGSSADSGGGAGAGGGGLRTTYGLSSGGGASAETNLTLATGTYTITVGAGG
;
A
#
# COMPACT_ATOMS: atom_id res chain seq x y z
N GLY A 1 18.18 12.13 -11.02
CA GLY A 1 19.29 11.18 -11.06
C GLY A 1 20.63 11.83 -11.30
N THR A 2 21.69 11.17 -10.88
CA THR A 2 23.08 11.67 -10.99
C THR A 2 23.90 10.96 -12.07
N GLY A 3 23.38 9.89 -12.67
CA GLY A 3 24.10 9.00 -13.59
C GLY A 3 25.11 8.07 -12.90
N SER A 4 25.04 7.95 -11.58
CA SER A 4 25.98 7.17 -10.76
C SER A 4 25.24 6.35 -9.71
N ALA A 5 25.85 5.24 -9.31
CA ALA A 5 25.40 4.47 -8.15
C ALA A 5 25.41 5.35 -6.88
N GLY A 6 24.49 5.09 -5.99
CA GLY A 6 24.35 5.87 -4.77
C GLY A 6 23.28 5.31 -3.82
N THR A 7 22.90 6.13 -2.85
CA THR A 7 21.84 5.81 -1.90
C THR A 7 20.82 6.93 -1.81
N VAL A 8 19.56 6.56 -1.53
CA VAL A 8 18.44 7.49 -1.39
C VAL A 8 17.75 7.24 -0.06
N GLY A 9 17.46 8.33 0.69
CA GLY A 9 16.73 8.27 1.96
C GLY A 9 15.26 7.88 1.76
N HIS A 10 14.71 7.03 2.65
CA HIS A 10 13.33 6.57 2.55
C HIS A 10 12.44 6.94 3.74
N GLY A 11 13.01 7.45 4.83
CA GLY A 11 12.25 7.90 5.99
C GLY A 11 11.54 6.80 6.81
N LEU A 12 11.75 5.52 6.50
CA LEU A 12 11.23 4.39 7.28
C LEU A 12 12.13 4.12 8.49
N SER A 13 11.61 3.42 9.49
CA SER A 13 12.37 3.04 10.71
C SER A 13 13.16 1.74 10.56
N ALA A 14 13.06 1.06 9.42
CA ALA A 14 13.71 -0.21 9.14
C ALA A 14 14.16 -0.29 7.68
N LYS A 15 15.09 -1.20 7.34
CA LYS A 15 15.47 -1.49 5.95
C LYS A 15 14.22 -1.82 5.12
N CYS A 16 14.17 -1.32 3.89
CA CYS A 16 13.08 -1.66 2.98
C CYS A 16 13.08 -3.16 2.67
N ASP A 17 11.90 -3.76 2.69
CA ASP A 17 11.67 -5.13 2.20
C ASP A 17 11.42 -5.16 0.70
N MET A 18 10.88 -4.06 0.15
CA MET A 18 10.66 -3.85 -1.28
C MET A 18 10.76 -2.37 -1.62
N VAL A 19 11.35 -2.06 -2.77
CA VAL A 19 11.36 -0.70 -3.34
C VAL A 19 10.91 -0.78 -4.79
N ILE A 20 9.91 0.02 -5.16
CA ILE A 20 9.44 0.12 -6.54
C ILE A 20 9.86 1.50 -7.08
N ILE A 21 10.65 1.52 -8.14
CA ILE A 21 11.25 2.74 -8.70
C ILE A 21 10.78 2.95 -10.13
N LYS A 22 10.44 4.20 -10.46
CA LYS A 22 10.09 4.61 -11.82
C LYS A 22 10.72 5.97 -12.16
N THR A 23 11.36 6.05 -13.34
CA THR A 23 11.72 7.35 -13.92
C THR A 23 10.48 8.05 -14.46
N LEU A 24 10.38 9.36 -14.26
CA LEU A 24 9.26 10.21 -14.69
C LEU A 24 9.49 10.83 -16.06
N ASP A 25 10.74 10.96 -16.48
CA ASP A 25 11.15 11.76 -17.67
C ASP A 25 11.55 10.88 -18.87
N SER A 26 11.73 9.57 -18.67
CA SER A 26 12.17 8.64 -19.71
C SER A 26 11.31 7.38 -19.76
N ILE A 27 11.27 6.72 -20.92
CA ILE A 27 10.63 5.42 -21.10
C ILE A 27 11.60 4.35 -20.56
N ASN A 28 11.25 3.78 -19.41
CA ASN A 28 11.98 2.67 -18.76
C ASN A 28 10.99 1.79 -18.02
N ASN A 29 11.43 0.59 -17.62
CA ASN A 29 10.64 -0.33 -16.82
C ASN A 29 10.43 0.20 -15.38
N TRP A 30 9.42 -0.33 -14.72
CA TRP A 30 9.23 -0.21 -13.29
C TRP A 30 10.15 -1.19 -12.58
N ILE A 31 11.20 -0.71 -11.94
CA ILE A 31 12.17 -1.56 -11.24
C ILE A 31 11.63 -1.90 -9.85
N VAL A 32 11.59 -3.19 -9.51
CA VAL A 32 11.27 -3.68 -8.17
C VAL A 32 12.53 -4.26 -7.55
N GLN A 33 13.07 -3.62 -6.53
CA GLN A 33 14.17 -4.16 -5.72
C GLN A 33 13.61 -5.05 -4.62
N LEU A 34 14.26 -6.18 -4.37
CA LEU A 34 13.86 -7.22 -3.45
C LEU A 34 15.00 -7.58 -2.47
N PRO A 35 15.33 -6.68 -1.52
CA PRO A 35 16.49 -6.86 -0.65
C PRO A 35 16.50 -8.15 0.18
N GLN A 36 15.32 -8.74 0.43
CA GLN A 36 15.18 -10.02 1.14
C GLN A 36 15.60 -11.24 0.29
N LEU A 37 15.69 -11.10 -1.03
CA LEU A 37 16.18 -12.13 -1.95
C LEU A 37 17.63 -11.91 -2.38
N GLY A 38 18.27 -10.86 -1.87
CA GLY A 38 19.64 -10.45 -2.17
C GLY A 38 19.74 -8.95 -2.43
N ASP A 39 20.86 -8.35 -2.07
CA ASP A 39 21.04 -6.89 -2.18
C ASP A 39 20.97 -6.38 -3.64
N ASN A 40 21.26 -7.24 -4.62
CA ASN A 40 21.17 -6.93 -6.03
C ASN A 40 19.92 -7.54 -6.72
N ALA A 41 19.03 -8.17 -5.94
CA ALA A 41 17.86 -8.83 -6.48
C ALA A 41 16.85 -7.80 -6.99
N ARG A 42 16.45 -7.94 -8.26
CA ARG A 42 15.45 -7.10 -8.88
C ARG A 42 14.48 -7.87 -9.77
N MET A 43 13.33 -7.30 -9.97
CA MET A 43 12.32 -7.71 -10.95
C MET A 43 11.77 -6.48 -11.69
N LEU A 44 10.92 -6.70 -12.68
CA LEU A 44 10.21 -5.65 -13.42
C LEU A 44 8.72 -5.81 -13.15
N LEU A 45 8.07 -4.73 -12.65
CA LEU A 45 6.64 -4.77 -12.34
C LEU A 45 5.78 -4.79 -13.61
N ASP A 46 6.28 -4.25 -14.69
CA ASP A 46 5.58 -4.05 -15.96
C ASP A 46 5.77 -5.22 -16.96
N ASN A 47 6.32 -6.34 -16.54
CA ASN A 47 6.45 -7.53 -17.38
C ASN A 47 6.48 -8.85 -16.58
N THR A 48 6.67 -9.96 -17.30
CA THR A 48 6.63 -11.32 -16.75
C THR A 48 8.00 -11.93 -16.46
N SER A 49 9.08 -11.16 -16.49
CA SER A 49 10.45 -11.66 -16.26
C SER A 49 10.62 -12.26 -14.87
N ALA A 50 11.53 -13.24 -14.79
CA ALA A 50 12.00 -13.77 -13.52
C ALA A 50 12.89 -12.75 -12.78
N LYS A 51 13.20 -13.06 -11.51
CA LYS A 51 14.21 -12.33 -10.74
C LYS A 51 15.58 -12.37 -11.45
N SER A 52 16.26 -11.25 -11.42
CA SER A 52 17.66 -11.17 -11.78
C SER A 52 18.47 -10.50 -10.66
N ASP A 53 19.74 -10.82 -10.56
CA ASP A 53 20.68 -10.13 -9.69
C ASP A 53 21.44 -9.12 -10.53
N ASP A 54 21.21 -7.83 -10.29
CA ASP A 54 21.71 -6.75 -11.12
C ASP A 54 22.13 -5.55 -10.26
N SER A 55 23.41 -5.47 -9.97
CA SER A 55 24.01 -4.38 -9.19
C SER A 55 23.99 -3.03 -9.91
N THR A 56 23.67 -3.00 -11.19
CA THR A 56 23.51 -1.73 -11.91
C THR A 56 22.17 -1.07 -11.63
N THR A 57 21.17 -1.81 -11.15
CA THR A 57 19.85 -1.30 -10.79
C THR A 57 19.55 -1.36 -9.30
N ALA A 58 19.95 -2.43 -8.60
CA ALA A 58 19.69 -2.64 -7.19
C ALA A 58 21.00 -2.81 -6.40
N GLN A 59 21.09 -2.22 -5.23
CA GLN A 59 22.23 -2.33 -4.33
C GLN A 59 21.78 -2.39 -2.87
N ALA A 60 22.71 -2.77 -1.99
CA ALA A 60 22.47 -2.84 -0.56
C ALA A 60 21.95 -1.51 0.00
N GLY A 61 20.94 -1.60 0.86
CA GLY A 61 20.42 -0.51 1.67
C GLY A 61 20.52 -0.83 3.16
N ASN A 62 20.04 0.11 3.98
CA ASN A 62 20.00 -0.04 5.45
C ASN A 62 18.68 0.53 6.01
N ALA A 63 18.61 0.80 7.30
CA ALA A 63 17.40 1.31 7.95
C ALA A 63 17.00 2.75 7.55
N THR A 64 17.85 3.48 6.85
CA THR A 64 17.63 4.89 6.49
C THR A 64 17.69 5.17 5.00
N VAL A 65 18.33 4.29 4.22
CA VAL A 65 18.51 4.45 2.79
C VAL A 65 18.30 3.14 2.03
N PHE A 66 17.83 3.22 0.78
CA PHE A 66 17.97 2.14 -0.21
C PHE A 66 19.08 2.47 -1.19
N GLY A 67 19.73 1.44 -1.74
CA GLY A 67 20.82 1.59 -2.70
C GLY A 67 20.33 1.50 -4.13
N ILE A 68 20.93 2.27 -5.04
CA ILE A 68 20.69 2.22 -6.47
C ILE A 68 22.03 2.08 -7.20
N GLY A 69 22.02 1.35 -8.31
CA GLY A 69 23.15 1.28 -9.25
C GLY A 69 23.19 2.49 -10.20
N ALA A 70 24.02 2.41 -11.22
CA ALA A 70 24.21 3.50 -12.20
C ALA A 70 23.35 3.35 -13.47
N ASP A 71 22.44 2.37 -13.52
CA ASP A 71 21.59 2.15 -14.68
C ASP A 71 20.61 3.31 -14.90
N ASN A 72 20.34 3.62 -16.17
CA ASN A 72 19.43 4.71 -16.54
C ASN A 72 17.99 4.53 -16.05
N SER A 73 17.57 3.33 -15.73
CA SER A 73 16.22 3.06 -15.17
C SER A 73 16.06 3.52 -13.72
N VAL A 74 17.17 3.76 -12.99
CA VAL A 74 17.17 4.15 -11.57
C VAL A 74 18.02 5.38 -11.25
N ALA A 75 18.95 5.78 -12.12
CA ALA A 75 19.91 6.83 -11.80
C ALA A 75 20.22 7.81 -12.95
N LYS A 76 19.57 7.72 -14.11
CA LYS A 76 19.89 8.56 -15.29
C LYS A 76 20.06 10.02 -14.92
N SER A 77 21.21 10.62 -15.35
CA SER A 77 21.53 12.00 -15.04
C SER A 77 20.49 12.97 -15.60
N GLY A 78 19.99 13.85 -14.75
CA GLY A 78 18.99 14.87 -15.09
C GLY A 78 17.53 14.38 -14.98
N ASP A 79 17.26 13.07 -14.98
CA ASP A 79 15.90 12.55 -14.85
C ASP A 79 15.43 12.62 -13.38
N SER A 80 14.12 12.80 -13.22
CA SER A 80 13.40 12.69 -11.94
C SER A 80 12.89 11.27 -11.75
N PHE A 81 12.84 10.82 -10.51
CA PHE A 81 12.40 9.48 -10.14
C PHE A 81 11.41 9.53 -8.98
N ILE A 82 10.48 8.57 -8.98
CA ILE A 82 9.67 8.26 -7.81
C ILE A 82 10.06 6.87 -7.28
N ALA A 83 10.13 6.72 -5.94
CA ALA A 83 10.37 5.46 -5.28
C ALA A 83 9.29 5.23 -4.22
N TYR A 84 8.65 4.07 -4.29
CA TYR A 84 7.73 3.56 -3.27
C TYR A 84 8.48 2.56 -2.42
N CYS A 85 8.68 2.91 -1.15
CA CYS A 85 9.46 2.14 -0.20
C CYS A 85 8.55 1.44 0.81
N PHE A 86 8.69 0.14 0.95
CA PHE A 86 7.86 -0.68 1.82
C PHE A 86 8.72 -1.45 2.81
N THR A 87 8.22 -1.56 4.06
CA THR A 87 8.74 -2.45 5.10
C THR A 87 7.58 -3.19 5.75
N SER A 88 7.87 -4.37 6.29
CA SER A 88 6.88 -5.14 7.04
C SER A 88 6.57 -4.47 8.37
N ILE A 89 5.28 -4.32 8.69
CA ILE A 89 4.77 -3.75 9.93
C ILE A 89 3.86 -4.78 10.59
N SER A 90 4.20 -5.18 11.81
CA SER A 90 3.45 -6.20 12.55
C SER A 90 1.96 -5.88 12.62
N GLY A 91 1.12 -6.85 12.23
CA GLY A 91 -0.33 -6.72 12.22
C GLY A 91 -0.92 -5.90 11.08
N PHE A 92 -0.10 -5.32 10.20
CA PHE A 92 -0.57 -4.46 9.09
C PHE A 92 -0.03 -4.84 7.73
N SER A 93 1.28 -5.01 7.58
CA SER A 93 1.90 -5.34 6.29
C SER A 93 2.96 -6.40 6.42
N LYS A 94 3.10 -7.25 5.40
CA LYS A 94 4.15 -8.24 5.30
C LYS A 94 4.60 -8.39 3.86
N ILE A 95 5.91 -8.23 3.65
CA ILE A 95 6.57 -8.61 2.41
C ILE A 95 7.43 -9.84 2.73
N GLY A 96 7.28 -10.90 1.94
CA GLY A 96 7.94 -12.16 2.19
C GLY A 96 8.02 -13.03 0.95
N SER A 97 8.53 -14.24 1.14
CA SER A 97 8.64 -15.24 0.09
C SER A 97 8.13 -16.60 0.57
N TYR A 98 7.74 -17.46 -0.36
CA TYR A 98 7.41 -18.85 -0.09
C TYR A 98 7.86 -19.74 -1.25
N THR A 99 7.88 -21.05 -0.98
CA THR A 99 8.15 -22.07 -2.00
C THR A 99 6.88 -22.84 -2.27
N GLY A 100 6.52 -22.97 -3.54
CA GLY A 100 5.39 -23.75 -3.99
C GLY A 100 5.61 -25.26 -3.81
N ASN A 101 4.53 -26.01 -3.59
CA ASN A 101 4.58 -27.46 -3.44
C ASN A 101 3.89 -28.22 -4.59
N GLY A 102 3.28 -27.52 -5.55
CA GLY A 102 2.60 -28.11 -6.70
C GLY A 102 1.28 -28.84 -6.35
N SER A 103 0.68 -28.54 -5.19
CA SER A 103 -0.52 -29.21 -4.70
C SER A 103 -1.65 -28.21 -4.48
N THR A 104 -2.89 -28.66 -4.62
CA THR A 104 -4.10 -27.91 -4.22
C THR A 104 -4.28 -27.82 -2.71
N ASN A 105 -3.51 -28.55 -1.93
CA ASN A 105 -3.29 -28.37 -0.50
C ASN A 105 -1.91 -27.75 -0.35
N GLY A 106 -1.85 -26.46 -0.67
CA GLY A 106 -0.61 -25.72 -0.88
C GLY A 106 0.05 -25.26 0.40
N PRO A 107 1.13 -24.50 0.27
CA PRO A 107 1.79 -23.97 1.45
C PRO A 107 0.89 -22.98 2.19
N ILE A 108 0.96 -23.03 3.53
CA ILE A 108 0.40 -21.99 4.40
C ILE A 108 1.47 -20.93 4.62
N VAL A 109 1.14 -19.69 4.27
CA VAL A 109 2.03 -18.53 4.38
C VAL A 109 1.59 -17.67 5.55
N THR A 110 2.44 -17.55 6.57
CA THR A 110 2.15 -16.78 7.78
C THR A 110 2.57 -15.32 7.60
N THR A 111 1.61 -14.40 7.72
CA THR A 111 1.83 -12.94 7.71
C THR A 111 1.79 -12.35 9.12
N GLY A 112 1.13 -13.03 10.08
CA GLY A 112 0.83 -12.54 11.42
C GLY A 112 -0.52 -11.81 11.52
N PHE A 113 -1.28 -11.75 10.44
CA PHE A 113 -2.62 -11.15 10.34
C PHE A 113 -3.37 -11.77 9.16
N GLN A 114 -4.68 -11.59 9.10
CA GLN A 114 -5.48 -11.91 7.91
C GLN A 114 -5.28 -10.81 6.88
N PRO A 115 -4.71 -11.11 5.69
CA PRO A 115 -4.55 -10.11 4.65
C PRO A 115 -5.87 -9.80 3.96
N ASP A 116 -6.07 -8.52 3.61
CA ASP A 116 -7.18 -8.04 2.81
C ASP A 116 -6.77 -7.74 1.37
N TRP A 117 -5.47 -7.53 1.14
CA TRP A 117 -4.88 -7.34 -0.17
C TRP A 117 -3.55 -8.10 -0.27
N ILE A 118 -3.37 -8.84 -1.35
CA ILE A 118 -2.18 -9.65 -1.60
C ILE A 118 -1.74 -9.47 -3.05
N MET A 119 -0.45 -9.23 -3.28
CA MET A 119 0.17 -9.32 -4.60
C MET A 119 1.24 -10.40 -4.57
N ILE A 120 1.24 -11.30 -5.56
CA ILE A 120 2.16 -12.43 -5.65
C ILE A 120 2.84 -12.45 -7.03
N LYS A 121 4.13 -12.80 -7.05
CA LYS A 121 4.89 -13.01 -8.28
C LYS A 121 5.88 -14.15 -8.14
N ARG A 122 5.90 -15.05 -9.12
CA ARG A 122 6.94 -16.07 -9.25
C ARG A 122 8.29 -15.42 -9.55
N THR A 123 9.35 -15.85 -8.86
CA THR A 123 10.69 -15.23 -8.95
C THR A 123 11.71 -16.06 -9.70
N ASP A 124 11.57 -17.40 -9.74
CA ASP A 124 12.51 -18.33 -10.35
C ASP A 124 12.26 -18.59 -11.83
N ALA A 125 11.09 -18.25 -12.35
CA ALA A 125 10.73 -18.46 -13.75
C ALA A 125 10.01 -17.24 -14.32
N ALA A 126 10.20 -17.00 -15.62
CA ALA A 126 9.46 -15.99 -16.38
C ALA A 126 8.10 -16.55 -16.86
N GLY A 127 7.26 -15.68 -17.43
CA GLY A 127 5.99 -16.03 -18.05
C GLY A 127 4.78 -15.93 -17.14
N THR A 128 4.94 -15.64 -15.83
CA THR A 128 3.83 -15.41 -14.89
C THR A 128 3.64 -13.93 -14.62
N ASN A 129 2.40 -13.53 -14.34
CA ASN A 129 2.04 -12.14 -14.03
C ASN A 129 2.33 -11.77 -12.57
N TRP A 130 2.28 -10.48 -12.26
CA TRP A 130 2.11 -9.94 -10.92
C TRP A 130 0.63 -9.98 -10.57
N ASN A 131 0.22 -10.98 -9.83
CA ASN A 131 -1.18 -11.26 -9.55
C ASN A 131 -1.63 -10.57 -8.28
N ILE A 132 -2.77 -9.87 -8.34
CA ILE A 132 -3.37 -9.12 -7.23
C ILE A 132 -4.72 -9.74 -6.89
N MET A 133 -4.95 -9.97 -5.61
CA MET A 133 -6.18 -10.46 -5.00
C MET A 133 -6.54 -9.59 -3.81
N ASP A 134 -7.83 -9.36 -3.56
CA ASP A 134 -8.27 -8.63 -2.37
C ASP A 134 -9.64 -9.13 -1.86
N SER A 135 -9.90 -8.89 -0.58
CA SER A 135 -11.10 -9.34 0.11
C SER A 135 -12.36 -8.58 -0.30
N LEU A 136 -12.25 -7.35 -0.79
CA LEU A 136 -13.40 -6.51 -1.12
C LEU A 136 -14.10 -6.94 -2.41
N ARG A 137 -13.35 -7.51 -3.36
CA ARG A 137 -13.88 -8.01 -4.62
C ARG A 137 -14.32 -9.47 -4.57
N GLY A 138 -14.21 -10.16 -3.45
CA GLY A 138 -14.69 -11.54 -3.30
C GLY A 138 -13.65 -12.54 -2.80
N ASN A 139 -12.80 -12.12 -1.88
CA ASN A 139 -11.94 -13.00 -1.07
C ASN A 139 -11.12 -14.01 -1.89
N SER A 140 -10.41 -13.52 -2.92
CA SER A 140 -9.60 -14.25 -3.90
C SER A 140 -10.34 -14.85 -5.13
N ASP A 141 -11.64 -14.66 -5.26
CA ASP A 141 -12.37 -15.11 -6.45
C ASP A 141 -12.06 -14.28 -7.70
N TYR A 142 -11.36 -13.17 -7.53
CA TYR A 142 -11.02 -12.21 -8.57
C TYR A 142 -9.51 -11.97 -8.62
N LEU A 143 -8.96 -12.07 -9.83
CA LEU A 143 -7.55 -11.91 -10.08
C LEU A 143 -7.30 -10.74 -11.04
N LEU A 144 -6.47 -9.80 -10.65
CA LEU A 144 -5.91 -8.77 -11.52
C LEU A 144 -4.43 -9.04 -11.78
N ALA A 145 -3.96 -8.64 -12.95
CA ALA A 145 -2.53 -8.68 -13.29
C ALA A 145 -1.98 -7.26 -13.40
N ALA A 146 -1.12 -6.85 -12.46
CA ALA A 146 -0.57 -5.49 -12.40
C ALA A 146 0.27 -5.10 -13.63
N ASN A 147 0.81 -6.08 -14.34
CA ASN A 147 1.68 -5.88 -15.51
C ASN A 147 0.96 -5.95 -16.86
N THR A 148 -0.36 -6.02 -16.89
CA THR A 148 -1.13 -6.13 -18.13
C THR A 148 -2.31 -5.16 -18.13
N ASN A 149 -2.92 -4.97 -19.30
CA ASN A 149 -4.19 -4.29 -19.49
C ASN A 149 -5.37 -5.26 -19.67
N ALA A 150 -5.19 -6.53 -19.30
CA ALA A 150 -6.23 -7.54 -19.35
C ALA A 150 -7.37 -7.21 -18.37
N ALA A 151 -8.58 -7.63 -18.71
CA ALA A 151 -9.70 -7.58 -17.79
C ALA A 151 -9.44 -8.48 -16.57
N GLU A 152 -10.16 -8.23 -15.49
CA GLU A 152 -10.19 -9.06 -14.31
C GLU A 152 -10.62 -10.49 -14.67
N VAL A 153 -9.93 -11.48 -14.09
CA VAL A 153 -10.31 -12.89 -14.18
C VAL A 153 -11.21 -13.21 -12.98
N THR A 154 -12.33 -13.86 -13.22
CA THR A 154 -13.34 -14.20 -12.21
C THR A 154 -13.45 -15.70 -12.01
N ASN A 155 -13.96 -16.12 -10.85
CA ASN A 155 -14.11 -17.54 -10.45
C ASN A 155 -12.78 -18.29 -10.33
N GLU A 156 -11.71 -17.58 -10.02
CA GLU A 156 -10.46 -18.17 -9.57
C GLU A 156 -10.47 -18.27 -8.04
N THR A 157 -9.87 -19.31 -7.49
CA THR A 157 -9.73 -19.46 -6.04
C THR A 157 -8.30 -19.88 -5.69
N PRO A 158 -7.29 -19.09 -6.09
CA PRO A 158 -5.89 -19.50 -5.99
C PRO A 158 -5.38 -19.57 -4.56
N LEU A 159 -6.05 -18.92 -3.62
CA LEU A 159 -5.70 -18.93 -2.21
C LEU A 159 -6.92 -18.65 -1.32
N ASN A 160 -6.84 -19.07 -0.06
CA ASN A 160 -7.76 -18.69 1.00
C ASN A 160 -7.02 -17.85 2.05
N THR A 161 -7.60 -16.73 2.47
CA THR A 161 -7.07 -15.97 3.61
C THR A 161 -7.45 -16.66 4.92
N THR A 162 -6.53 -16.63 5.90
CA THR A 162 -6.71 -17.16 7.24
C THR A 162 -6.47 -16.06 8.27
N SER A 163 -6.84 -16.27 9.52
CA SER A 163 -6.64 -15.27 10.60
C SER A 163 -5.17 -14.86 10.80
N THR A 164 -4.22 -15.66 10.32
CA THR A 164 -2.77 -15.43 10.50
C THR A 164 -1.98 -15.37 9.20
N GLY A 165 -2.64 -15.44 8.02
CA GLY A 165 -1.98 -15.44 6.73
C GLY A 165 -2.88 -15.90 5.59
N PHE A 166 -2.35 -16.71 4.70
CA PHE A 166 -3.09 -17.29 3.59
C PHE A 166 -2.58 -18.70 3.25
N GLU A 167 -3.44 -19.51 2.68
CA GLU A 167 -3.16 -20.85 2.18
C GLU A 167 -3.36 -20.88 0.67
N ILE A 168 -2.40 -21.44 -0.07
CA ILE A 168 -2.54 -21.63 -1.51
C ILE A 168 -3.42 -22.86 -1.78
N THR A 169 -4.41 -22.71 -2.64
CA THR A 169 -5.42 -23.74 -2.94
C THR A 169 -5.37 -24.22 -4.37
N GLU A 170 -4.42 -23.74 -5.15
CA GLU A 170 -4.23 -24.07 -6.56
C GLU A 170 -2.80 -24.54 -6.85
N ALA A 171 -2.66 -25.48 -7.79
CA ALA A 171 -1.35 -26.05 -8.20
C ALA A 171 -0.72 -25.37 -9.42
N SER A 172 -1.27 -24.23 -9.86
CA SER A 172 -0.82 -23.52 -11.07
C SER A 172 0.54 -22.87 -10.92
N ASP A 173 1.28 -22.82 -12.01
CA ASP A 173 2.65 -22.29 -12.07
C ASP A 173 2.79 -20.83 -11.63
N TYR A 174 1.75 -20.02 -11.80
CA TYR A 174 1.78 -18.61 -11.43
C TYR A 174 1.74 -18.37 -9.90
N ILE A 175 1.33 -19.39 -9.13
CA ILE A 175 1.19 -19.26 -7.66
C ILE A 175 1.81 -20.44 -6.88
N ASN A 176 1.92 -21.65 -7.45
CA ASN A 176 2.28 -22.86 -6.68
C ASN A 176 3.01 -23.95 -7.48
N ALA A 177 3.87 -23.62 -8.45
CA ALA A 177 4.74 -24.63 -9.09
C ALA A 177 5.55 -25.40 -8.04
N SER A 178 5.68 -26.72 -8.21
CA SER A 178 6.50 -27.54 -7.30
C SER A 178 7.95 -27.07 -7.29
N GLY A 179 8.45 -26.65 -6.12
CA GLY A 179 9.78 -26.07 -5.93
C GLY A 179 9.94 -24.64 -6.44
N GLY A 180 8.91 -24.06 -7.08
CA GLY A 180 8.90 -22.67 -7.53
C GLY A 180 9.01 -21.69 -6.35
N THR A 181 9.72 -20.59 -6.53
CA THR A 181 9.86 -19.55 -5.50
C THR A 181 9.03 -18.32 -5.86
N TYR A 182 8.39 -17.74 -4.85
CA TYR A 182 7.45 -16.63 -4.96
C TYR A 182 7.78 -15.53 -3.98
N ILE A 183 7.60 -14.29 -4.41
CA ILE A 183 7.53 -13.13 -3.53
C ILE A 183 6.09 -12.74 -3.34
N TYR A 184 5.74 -12.25 -2.15
CA TYR A 184 4.43 -11.66 -1.88
C TYR A 184 4.54 -10.33 -1.14
N MET A 185 3.55 -9.50 -1.36
CA MET A 185 3.25 -8.30 -0.59
C MET A 185 1.82 -8.44 -0.09
N ALA A 186 1.61 -8.36 1.22
CA ALA A 186 0.32 -8.53 1.87
C ALA A 186 0.03 -7.35 2.79
N PHE A 187 -1.19 -6.84 2.74
CA PHE A 187 -1.69 -5.78 3.61
C PHE A 187 -3.00 -6.19 4.27
N LYS A 188 -3.17 -5.77 5.51
CA LYS A 188 -4.45 -5.78 6.19
C LYS A 188 -5.13 -4.43 5.98
N GLU A 189 -6.43 -4.44 5.76
CA GLU A 189 -7.23 -3.22 5.89
C GLU A 189 -7.04 -2.69 7.32
N ASN A 190 -6.38 -1.56 7.40
CA ASN A 190 -6.33 -0.84 8.66
C ASN A 190 -7.40 0.25 8.57
N PRO A 191 -8.57 0.08 9.20
CA PRO A 191 -9.38 1.25 9.49
C PRO A 191 -8.42 2.20 10.21
N VAL A 192 -8.22 3.38 9.65
CA VAL A 192 -7.22 4.36 10.11
C VAL A 192 -7.37 4.52 11.64
N GLN A 193 -6.68 3.65 12.36
CA GLN A 193 -6.56 3.78 13.80
C GLN A 193 -5.40 4.74 14.03
N TYR A 194 -5.68 6.04 13.95
CA TYR A 194 -4.81 6.99 14.61
C TYR A 194 -4.85 6.63 16.09
N ALA A 195 -3.80 5.93 16.56
CA ALA A 195 -3.52 5.95 17.99
C ALA A 195 -3.24 7.42 18.33
N ILE A 196 -4.27 8.09 18.81
CA ILE A 196 -4.11 9.45 19.32
C ILE A 196 -3.27 9.29 20.58
N PRO A 197 -2.03 9.82 20.61
CA PRO A 197 -1.25 9.79 21.84
C PRO A 197 -2.06 10.50 22.93
N SER A 198 -1.95 10.02 24.17
CA SER A 198 -2.56 10.72 25.31
C SER A 198 -2.08 12.17 25.34
N GLY A 199 -3.00 13.11 25.41
CA GLY A 199 -2.69 14.52 25.39
C GLY A 199 -3.89 15.39 25.02
N GLU A 200 -3.64 16.66 24.91
CA GLU A 200 -4.63 17.62 24.43
C GLU A 200 -4.67 17.64 22.91
N MET A 201 -5.84 17.55 22.33
CA MET A 201 -6.07 17.63 20.90
C MET A 201 -6.92 18.86 20.57
N GLY A 202 -6.40 19.71 19.72
CA GLY A 202 -7.18 20.75 19.05
C GLY A 202 -8.00 20.14 17.90
N TYR A 203 -9.17 20.68 17.63
CA TYR A 203 -10.06 20.22 16.57
C TYR A 203 -10.74 21.37 15.82
N LEU A 204 -11.19 21.06 14.63
CA LEU A 204 -12.06 21.87 13.80
C LEU A 204 -13.21 21.01 13.30
N VAL A 205 -14.45 21.36 13.68
CA VAL A 205 -15.66 20.66 13.21
C VAL A 205 -16.54 21.66 12.46
N ALA A 206 -16.82 21.39 11.21
CA ALA A 206 -17.76 22.14 10.40
C ALA A 206 -19.03 21.30 10.15
N ALA A 207 -20.18 21.81 10.52
CA ALA A 207 -21.46 21.18 10.22
C ALA A 207 -21.98 21.64 8.85
N GLY A 208 -22.75 20.79 8.18
CA GLY A 208 -23.42 21.13 6.94
C GLY A 208 -24.40 22.28 7.13
N GLY A 209 -24.54 23.16 6.12
CA GLY A 209 -25.55 24.21 6.10
C GLY A 209 -26.96 23.61 5.94
N GLY A 210 -27.97 24.30 6.46
CA GLY A 210 -29.35 23.94 6.24
C GLY A 210 -29.75 24.08 4.77
N GLY A 211 -30.66 23.22 4.28
CA GLY A 211 -31.21 23.31 2.93
C GLY A 211 -32.04 24.58 2.76
N SER A 212 -31.97 25.22 1.57
CA SER A 212 -32.88 26.31 1.21
C SER A 212 -34.25 25.74 0.83
N SER A 213 -35.35 26.28 1.38
CA SER A 213 -36.69 25.98 0.87
C SER A 213 -36.89 26.74 -0.42
N ALA A 214 -37.24 26.03 -1.50
CA ALA A 214 -37.71 26.63 -2.76
C ALA A 214 -39.20 26.97 -2.61
N ASP A 215 -39.49 28.16 -2.16
CA ASP A 215 -40.88 28.71 -2.25
C ASP A 215 -40.86 29.87 -3.25
N SER A 216 -41.95 29.97 -4.01
CA SER A 216 -42.11 30.85 -5.17
C SER A 216 -42.19 32.36 -4.86
N GLY A 217 -41.73 32.78 -3.71
CA GLY A 217 -41.87 34.14 -3.22
C GLY A 217 -40.64 34.77 -2.53
N GLY A 218 -39.44 34.41 -2.87
CA GLY A 218 -38.23 34.98 -2.29
C GLY A 218 -37.50 33.99 -1.35
N GLY A 219 -36.53 33.28 -1.83
CA GLY A 219 -35.79 32.29 -1.05
C GLY A 219 -35.08 32.88 0.10
N ALA A 220 -35.42 32.42 1.30
CA ALA A 220 -34.59 32.66 2.48
C ALA A 220 -33.25 31.93 2.29
N GLY A 221 -32.14 32.63 2.37
CA GLY A 221 -30.81 32.04 2.28
C GLY A 221 -30.64 30.94 3.33
N ALA A 222 -30.11 29.82 2.93
CA ALA A 222 -29.74 28.74 3.83
C ALA A 222 -28.75 29.26 4.86
N GLY A 223 -28.96 28.93 6.14
CA GLY A 223 -28.00 29.24 7.20
C GLY A 223 -26.67 28.51 6.93
N GLY A 224 -25.56 29.21 7.14
CA GLY A 224 -24.25 28.59 7.17
C GLY A 224 -24.18 27.53 8.27
N GLY A 225 -23.50 26.40 8.00
CA GLY A 225 -23.30 25.36 9.00
C GLY A 225 -22.57 25.86 10.24
N GLY A 226 -22.79 25.18 11.34
CA GLY A 226 -22.08 25.48 12.57
C GLY A 226 -20.60 25.17 12.44
N LEU A 227 -19.76 26.01 13.02
CA LEU A 227 -18.33 25.79 13.14
C LEU A 227 -17.97 25.71 14.63
N ARG A 228 -17.29 24.68 15.05
CA ARG A 228 -16.67 24.55 16.36
C ARG A 228 -15.17 24.30 16.20
N THR A 229 -14.36 25.00 16.98
CA THR A 229 -12.88 24.91 16.87
C THR A 229 -12.23 25.28 18.19
N THR A 230 -11.07 24.64 18.43
CA THR A 230 -10.13 25.04 19.49
C THR A 230 -9.07 26.02 18.96
N TYR A 231 -9.08 26.32 17.67
CA TYR A 231 -8.13 27.23 17.03
C TYR A 231 -8.70 28.66 16.92
N GLY A 232 -7.85 29.63 17.15
CA GLY A 232 -8.23 31.04 17.05
C GLY A 232 -8.95 31.61 18.25
N LEU A 233 -9.66 32.68 18.05
CA LEU A 233 -10.33 33.46 19.15
C LEU A 233 -11.80 33.19 19.27
N SER A 234 -12.44 32.50 18.32
CA SER A 234 -13.88 32.21 18.37
C SER A 234 -14.26 30.93 17.59
N SER A 235 -15.22 30.23 18.13
CA SER A 235 -16.05 29.24 17.44
C SER A 235 -17.18 29.95 16.66
N GLY A 236 -17.82 29.26 15.69
CA GLY A 236 -18.87 29.84 14.86
C GLY A 236 -20.03 30.43 15.69
N GLY A 237 -20.63 31.50 15.18
CA GLY A 237 -21.72 32.20 15.85
C GLY A 237 -21.29 33.22 16.89
N GLY A 238 -20.01 33.60 16.95
CA GLY A 238 -19.49 34.61 17.89
C GLY A 238 -19.16 34.04 19.28
N ALA A 239 -19.21 32.75 19.46
CA ALA A 239 -18.79 32.10 20.71
C ALA A 239 -17.25 32.04 20.82
N SER A 240 -16.74 31.98 22.04
CA SER A 240 -15.33 31.78 22.32
C SER A 240 -14.81 30.46 21.71
N ALA A 241 -13.51 30.37 21.45
CA ALA A 241 -12.88 29.10 21.07
C ALA A 241 -13.16 28.03 22.13
N GLU A 242 -13.30 26.79 21.65
CA GLU A 242 -13.51 25.64 22.52
C GLU A 242 -12.21 25.28 23.25
N THR A 243 -12.33 24.57 24.36
CA THR A 243 -11.15 23.97 25.02
C THR A 243 -10.68 22.73 24.26
N ASN A 244 -9.39 22.45 24.29
CA ASN A 244 -8.84 21.22 23.74
C ASN A 244 -9.48 19.99 24.43
N LEU A 245 -9.69 18.93 23.65
CA LEU A 245 -10.08 17.63 24.17
C LEU A 245 -8.88 16.94 24.82
N THR A 246 -9.04 16.52 26.07
CA THR A 246 -8.05 15.63 26.70
C THR A 246 -8.42 14.19 26.38
N LEU A 247 -7.53 13.51 25.63
CA LEU A 247 -7.75 12.15 25.19
C LEU A 247 -6.77 11.20 25.89
N ALA A 248 -7.27 10.06 26.35
CA ALA A 248 -6.41 8.93 26.73
C ALA A 248 -5.94 8.17 25.48
N THR A 249 -4.88 7.39 25.58
CA THR A 249 -4.49 6.45 24.52
C THR A 249 -5.63 5.47 24.28
N GLY A 250 -6.14 5.37 23.06
CA GLY A 250 -7.27 4.49 22.74
C GLY A 250 -7.80 4.68 21.33
N THR A 251 -8.85 3.94 21.01
CA THR A 251 -9.59 4.06 19.75
C THR A 251 -10.84 4.90 19.96
N TYR A 252 -11.05 5.88 19.10
CA TYR A 252 -12.19 6.79 19.12
C TYR A 252 -12.99 6.68 17.84
N THR A 253 -14.30 6.50 17.96
CA THR A 253 -15.20 6.47 16.82
C THR A 253 -15.60 7.88 16.44
N ILE A 254 -15.43 8.25 15.17
CA ILE A 254 -15.94 9.50 14.60
C ILE A 254 -17.16 9.16 13.76
N THR A 255 -18.32 9.75 14.11
CA THR A 255 -19.55 9.57 13.35
C THR A 255 -19.86 10.88 12.62
N VAL A 256 -19.97 10.81 11.30
CA VAL A 256 -20.46 11.91 10.48
C VAL A 256 -21.96 11.73 10.31
N GLY A 257 -22.74 12.73 10.75
CA GLY A 257 -24.19 12.71 10.59
C GLY A 257 -24.62 12.75 9.10
N ALA A 258 -25.82 12.26 8.82
CA ALA A 258 -26.43 12.45 7.53
C ALA A 258 -26.63 13.95 7.23
N GLY A 259 -26.44 14.35 5.98
CA GLY A 259 -26.77 15.70 5.53
C GLY A 259 -28.27 16.00 5.72
N GLY A 260 -28.62 17.26 5.97
CA GLY A 260 -30.00 17.72 6.03
C GLY A 260 -30.59 17.92 4.62
#